data_905e15d89b2d57f2dfc3742209141819
#
_entry.id   905e15d89b2d57f2dfc3742209141819
#
_cell.length_a   1.000
_cell.length_b   1.000
_cell.length_c   1.000
_cell.angle_alpha   90.00
_cell.angle_beta   90.00
_cell.angle_gamma   90.00
#
_symmetry.space_group_name_H-M   'P 1'
#
loop_
_entity.id
_entity.type
_entity.pdbx_description
1 polymer ?
#
loop_
_entity_poly.entity_id
_entity_poly.type
_entity_poly.pdbx_seq_one_letter_code
_entity_poly.pdbx_strand_id
1 'polypeptide(L)'
;MNKTVRDKLVSMREEKYREFSSALIPGCENMLGVRVPVIRKYAKEILKENTDWQKILEEDDIYFEETMLRGFIIGMATLKEDDVELAKEKMAEFVPYIENWSINDSFCNAFKIAGKHGDDFIAEIEKMVKSKKEYEARAGLILLLNHYVKVDMAGKKTVRKKTVEICDITCEYKGDIEKGRYTDKILQFVDRDFSKNGYYTQMAAGWLIAELFVTYPKAVWNYLTDKEKLKIDDVSYKKAVRKICESKTPSKEVKECISILCC
;
A
#
# COMPACT_ATOMS: atom_id res chain seq x y z
N MET A 1 -19.66 8.83 -10.96
CA MET A 1 -20.41 8.80 -9.65
C MET A 1 -21.76 9.46 -9.84
N ASN A 2 -22.87 8.87 -9.37
CA ASN A 2 -24.18 9.44 -9.61
C ASN A 2 -24.40 10.79 -8.86
N LYS A 3 -25.35 11.61 -9.37
CA LYS A 3 -25.58 12.98 -8.89
C LYS A 3 -25.90 13.06 -7.40
N THR A 4 -26.72 12.15 -6.86
CA THR A 4 -27.10 12.16 -5.45
C THR A 4 -25.89 11.97 -4.53
N VAL A 5 -25.00 11.07 -4.88
CA VAL A 5 -23.75 10.80 -4.12
C VAL A 5 -22.80 12.00 -4.21
N ARG A 6 -22.69 12.60 -5.40
CA ARG A 6 -21.90 13.83 -5.62
C ARG A 6 -22.40 15.00 -4.78
N ASP A 7 -23.69 15.28 -4.81
CA ASP A 7 -24.31 16.38 -4.04
C ASP A 7 -24.07 16.19 -2.53
N LYS A 8 -24.12 14.94 -2.06
CA LYS A 8 -23.80 14.62 -0.66
C LYS A 8 -22.33 14.89 -0.32
N LEU A 9 -21.36 14.49 -1.18
CA LEU A 9 -19.94 14.81 -0.99
C LEU A 9 -19.73 16.33 -0.94
N VAL A 10 -20.31 17.08 -1.87
CA VAL A 10 -20.24 18.55 -1.91
C VAL A 10 -20.76 19.17 -0.61
N SER A 11 -21.84 18.61 -0.03
CA SER A 11 -22.39 19.09 1.26
C SER A 11 -21.47 18.87 2.47
N MET A 12 -20.51 17.95 2.37
CA MET A 12 -19.55 17.59 3.44
C MET A 12 -18.19 18.29 3.31
N ARG A 13 -18.03 19.22 2.36
CA ARG A 13 -16.77 19.92 2.10
C ARG A 13 -16.34 20.81 3.26
N GLU A 14 -15.04 20.91 3.49
CA GLU A 14 -14.41 21.77 4.49
C GLU A 14 -13.28 22.57 3.81
N GLU A 15 -13.43 23.88 3.66
CA GLU A 15 -12.46 24.73 2.94
C GLU A 15 -11.05 24.68 3.56
N LYS A 16 -10.94 24.79 4.88
CA LYS A 16 -9.65 24.69 5.57
C LYS A 16 -8.95 23.35 5.37
N TYR A 17 -9.73 22.26 5.27
CA TYR A 17 -9.18 20.95 4.99
C TYR A 17 -8.78 20.83 3.52
N ARG A 18 -9.51 21.44 2.60
CA ARG A 18 -9.17 21.52 1.18
C ARG A 18 -7.81 22.18 0.98
N GLU A 19 -7.59 23.36 1.58
CA GLU A 19 -6.31 24.10 1.53
C GLU A 19 -5.16 23.25 2.07
N PHE A 20 -5.34 22.60 3.22
CA PHE A 20 -4.33 21.72 3.80
C PHE A 20 -4.03 20.49 2.91
N SER A 21 -5.06 19.80 2.45
CA SER A 21 -4.90 18.57 1.67
C SER A 21 -4.33 18.82 0.27
N SER A 22 -4.74 19.88 -0.42
CA SER A 22 -4.24 20.23 -1.74
C SER A 22 -2.74 20.54 -1.74
N ALA A 23 -2.23 21.11 -0.66
CA ALA A 23 -0.79 21.32 -0.48
C ALA A 23 0.01 20.02 -0.41
N LEU A 24 -0.61 18.92 0.02
CA LEU A 24 0.02 17.59 0.10
C LEU A 24 -0.06 16.80 -1.20
N ILE A 25 -0.93 17.20 -2.13
CA ILE A 25 -1.19 16.50 -3.40
C ILE A 25 -1.08 17.54 -4.54
N PRO A 26 0.14 17.95 -4.91
CA PRO A 26 0.34 18.94 -5.97
C PRO A 26 -0.31 18.50 -7.28
N GLY A 27 -0.98 19.43 -7.98
CA GLY A 27 -1.67 19.19 -9.25
C GLY A 27 -3.11 18.65 -9.11
N CYS A 28 -3.61 18.42 -7.89
CA CYS A 28 -5.00 18.05 -7.67
C CYS A 28 -5.88 19.31 -7.56
N GLU A 29 -6.48 19.73 -8.68
CA GLU A 29 -7.29 20.96 -8.74
C GLU A 29 -8.77 20.73 -8.36
N ASN A 30 -9.27 19.50 -8.46
CA ASN A 30 -10.68 19.14 -8.30
C ASN A 30 -11.04 18.62 -6.90
N MET A 31 -10.32 19.05 -5.87
CA MET A 31 -10.54 18.60 -4.49
C MET A 31 -11.65 19.42 -3.81
N LEU A 32 -12.62 18.73 -3.18
CA LEU A 32 -13.68 19.33 -2.36
C LEU A 32 -13.22 19.66 -0.94
N GLY A 33 -12.32 18.85 -0.38
CA GLY A 33 -11.86 18.96 1.01
C GLY A 33 -12.72 18.14 1.98
N VAL A 34 -13.17 16.95 1.60
CA VAL A 34 -13.83 16.01 2.51
C VAL A 34 -12.81 15.09 3.16
N ARG A 35 -12.83 14.98 4.49
CA ARG A 35 -11.86 14.14 5.23
C ARG A 35 -11.98 12.66 4.89
N VAL A 36 -10.86 11.99 4.69
CA VAL A 36 -10.78 10.55 4.36
C VAL A 36 -11.65 9.65 5.27
N PRO A 37 -11.66 9.83 6.62
CA PRO A 37 -12.55 9.04 7.47
C PRO A 37 -14.05 9.26 7.20
N VAL A 38 -14.44 10.48 6.79
CA VAL A 38 -15.83 10.82 6.42
C VAL A 38 -16.21 10.12 5.11
N ILE A 39 -15.35 10.18 4.08
CA ILE A 39 -15.55 9.47 2.81
C ILE A 39 -15.68 7.95 3.06
N ARG A 40 -14.80 7.39 3.89
CA ARG A 40 -14.84 5.96 4.25
C ARG A 40 -16.12 5.57 4.99
N LYS A 41 -16.63 6.43 5.87
CA LYS A 41 -17.90 6.23 6.56
C LYS A 41 -19.06 6.26 5.56
N TYR A 42 -19.03 7.22 4.64
CA TYR A 42 -20.05 7.36 3.61
C TYR A 42 -20.08 6.14 2.65
N ALA A 43 -18.94 5.60 2.26
CA ALA A 43 -18.89 4.35 1.51
C ALA A 43 -19.62 3.19 2.22
N LYS A 44 -19.46 3.07 3.54
CA LYS A 44 -20.18 2.05 4.33
C LYS A 44 -21.67 2.28 4.37
N GLU A 45 -22.13 3.53 4.48
CA GLU A 45 -23.54 3.91 4.45
C GLU A 45 -24.16 3.52 3.10
N ILE A 46 -23.51 3.89 1.99
CA ILE A 46 -23.92 3.52 0.64
C ILE A 46 -24.09 1.99 0.50
N LEU A 47 -23.10 1.22 0.91
CA LEU A 47 -23.14 -0.26 0.81
C LEU A 47 -24.12 -0.95 1.75
N LYS A 48 -24.58 -0.25 2.78
CA LYS A 48 -25.65 -0.71 3.66
C LYS A 48 -27.02 -0.51 3.05
N GLU A 49 -27.22 0.63 2.36
CA GLU A 49 -28.50 1.03 1.82
C GLU A 49 -28.75 0.50 0.40
N ASN A 50 -27.70 0.19 -0.34
CA ASN A 50 -27.76 -0.21 -1.75
C ASN A 50 -27.15 -1.61 -1.95
N THR A 51 -27.94 -2.51 -2.55
CA THR A 51 -27.48 -3.83 -2.97
C THR A 51 -26.78 -3.82 -4.32
N ASP A 52 -27.10 -2.87 -5.19
CA ASP A 52 -26.53 -2.69 -6.52
C ASP A 52 -25.53 -1.50 -6.54
N TRP A 53 -24.41 -1.71 -5.87
CA TRP A 53 -23.37 -0.68 -5.73
C TRP A 53 -22.70 -0.32 -7.08
N GLN A 54 -22.71 -1.24 -8.05
CA GLN A 54 -22.09 -1.01 -9.35
C GLN A 54 -22.78 0.13 -10.10
N LYS A 55 -24.10 0.23 -10.05
CA LYS A 55 -24.86 1.34 -10.66
C LYS A 55 -24.46 2.72 -10.14
N ILE A 56 -24.00 2.80 -8.89
CA ILE A 56 -23.52 4.06 -8.29
C ILE A 56 -22.24 4.53 -8.99
N LEU A 57 -21.48 3.60 -9.55
CA LEU A 57 -20.18 3.83 -10.18
C LEU A 57 -20.21 3.96 -11.70
N GLU A 58 -21.38 3.93 -12.35
CA GLU A 58 -21.50 3.98 -13.82
C GLU A 58 -21.05 5.32 -14.43
N GLU A 59 -21.31 6.44 -13.72
CA GLU A 59 -20.91 7.76 -14.19
C GLU A 59 -19.47 8.10 -13.84
N ASP A 60 -18.84 8.97 -14.64
CA ASP A 60 -17.50 9.47 -14.40
C ASP A 60 -17.42 10.32 -13.12
N ASP A 61 -16.27 10.27 -12.49
CA ASP A 61 -15.96 11.06 -11.31
C ASP A 61 -15.48 12.46 -11.74
N ILE A 62 -15.98 13.50 -11.07
CA ILE A 62 -15.60 14.90 -11.30
C ILE A 62 -14.60 15.36 -10.24
N TYR A 63 -14.79 14.91 -9.01
CA TYR A 63 -13.98 15.34 -7.87
C TYR A 63 -13.05 14.25 -7.37
N PHE A 64 -11.92 14.65 -6.82
CA PHE A 64 -10.95 13.78 -6.15
C PHE A 64 -11.61 12.83 -5.14
N GLU A 65 -12.55 13.34 -4.35
CA GLU A 65 -13.25 12.55 -3.33
C GLU A 65 -14.20 11.52 -3.92
N GLU A 66 -14.70 11.73 -5.14
CA GLU A 66 -15.51 10.72 -5.84
C GLU A 66 -14.67 9.52 -6.22
N THR A 67 -13.46 9.76 -6.76
CA THR A 67 -12.52 8.67 -7.10
C THR A 67 -12.06 7.94 -5.84
N MET A 68 -11.82 8.66 -4.74
CA MET A 68 -11.50 8.02 -3.45
C MET A 68 -12.67 7.19 -2.92
N LEU A 69 -13.90 7.70 -2.99
CA LEU A 69 -15.12 6.99 -2.59
C LEU A 69 -15.33 5.74 -3.43
N ARG A 70 -15.14 5.83 -4.76
CA ARG A 70 -15.18 4.69 -5.69
C ARG A 70 -14.22 3.59 -5.23
N GLY A 71 -12.98 3.93 -4.93
CA GLY A 71 -12.00 2.99 -4.41
C GLY A 71 -12.43 2.31 -3.10
N PHE A 72 -13.04 3.06 -2.17
CA PHE A 72 -13.58 2.49 -0.93
C PHE A 72 -14.76 1.56 -1.17
N ILE A 73 -15.70 1.94 -2.06
CA ILE A 73 -16.85 1.11 -2.42
C ILE A 73 -16.37 -0.20 -3.03
N ILE A 74 -15.50 -0.16 -4.03
CA ILE A 74 -14.94 -1.36 -4.67
C ILE A 74 -14.29 -2.27 -3.64
N GLY A 75 -13.37 -1.71 -2.81
CA GLY A 75 -12.63 -2.51 -1.84
C GLY A 75 -13.49 -3.14 -0.75
N MET A 76 -14.58 -2.47 -0.34
CA MET A 76 -15.48 -2.99 0.69
C MET A 76 -16.54 -3.95 0.12
N ALA A 77 -17.08 -3.66 -1.08
CA ALA A 77 -18.10 -4.48 -1.71
C ALA A 77 -17.54 -5.84 -2.13
N THR A 78 -16.42 -5.86 -2.81
CA THR A 78 -15.76 -7.11 -3.26
C THR A 78 -15.37 -7.99 -2.07
N LEU A 79 -14.92 -7.41 -0.95
CA LEU A 79 -14.68 -8.17 0.28
C LEU A 79 -15.96 -8.77 0.86
N LYS A 80 -17.09 -8.05 0.81
CA LYS A 80 -18.39 -8.50 1.32
C LYS A 80 -18.97 -9.62 0.47
N GLU A 81 -18.85 -9.50 -0.86
CA GLU A 81 -19.33 -10.51 -1.82
C GLU A 81 -18.42 -11.74 -1.86
N ASP A 82 -17.17 -11.57 -1.47
CA ASP A 82 -16.14 -12.63 -1.45
C ASP A 82 -15.89 -13.26 -2.84
N ASP A 83 -16.08 -12.47 -3.89
CA ASP A 83 -15.89 -12.86 -5.27
C ASP A 83 -14.53 -12.39 -5.79
N VAL A 84 -13.61 -13.35 -5.96
CA VAL A 84 -12.23 -13.10 -6.37
C VAL A 84 -12.15 -12.57 -7.82
N GLU A 85 -12.93 -13.13 -8.73
CA GLU A 85 -12.87 -12.74 -10.14
C GLU A 85 -13.48 -11.34 -10.36
N LEU A 86 -14.61 -11.05 -9.72
CA LEU A 86 -15.17 -9.70 -9.70
C LEU A 86 -14.17 -8.70 -9.10
N ALA A 87 -13.51 -9.07 -8.01
CA ALA A 87 -12.53 -8.19 -7.38
C ALA A 87 -11.33 -7.90 -8.27
N LYS A 88 -10.82 -8.89 -9.01
CA LYS A 88 -9.76 -8.70 -10.01
C LYS A 88 -10.19 -7.79 -11.14
N GLU A 89 -11.40 -8.01 -11.68
CA GLU A 89 -12.00 -7.16 -12.71
C GLU A 89 -12.06 -5.70 -12.25
N LYS A 90 -12.69 -5.45 -11.09
CA LYS A 90 -12.85 -4.08 -10.56
C LYS A 90 -11.53 -3.42 -10.16
N MET A 91 -10.54 -4.18 -9.71
CA MET A 91 -9.19 -3.69 -9.48
C MET A 91 -8.52 -3.28 -10.80
N ALA A 92 -8.62 -4.11 -11.84
CA ALA A 92 -8.05 -3.83 -13.15
C ALA A 92 -8.71 -2.61 -13.84
N GLU A 93 -10.01 -2.43 -13.64
CA GLU A 93 -10.75 -1.24 -14.11
C GLU A 93 -10.34 0.03 -13.35
N PHE A 94 -10.16 -0.06 -12.02
CA PHE A 94 -9.98 1.12 -11.17
C PHE A 94 -8.53 1.63 -11.11
N VAL A 95 -7.54 0.73 -11.03
CA VAL A 95 -6.13 1.11 -10.82
C VAL A 95 -5.62 2.10 -11.88
N PRO A 96 -5.98 2.01 -13.18
CA PRO A 96 -5.58 2.99 -14.18
C PRO A 96 -6.06 4.43 -13.96
N TYR A 97 -7.11 4.64 -13.16
CA TYR A 97 -7.64 5.96 -12.81
C TYR A 97 -6.96 6.61 -11.61
N ILE A 98 -6.01 5.91 -10.99
CA ILE A 98 -5.30 6.43 -9.82
C ILE A 98 -4.19 7.36 -10.28
N GLU A 99 -4.30 8.65 -9.94
CA GLU A 99 -3.37 9.70 -10.35
C GLU A 99 -2.57 10.30 -9.17
N ASN A 100 -2.79 9.83 -7.94
CA ASN A 100 -2.08 10.32 -6.77
C ASN A 100 -1.95 9.27 -5.67
N TRP A 101 -0.99 9.50 -4.76
CA TRP A 101 -0.67 8.60 -3.66
C TRP A 101 -1.82 8.42 -2.66
N SER A 102 -2.65 9.44 -2.44
CA SER A 102 -3.69 9.41 -1.42
C SER A 102 -4.84 8.48 -1.81
N ILE A 103 -5.30 8.54 -3.07
CA ILE A 103 -6.29 7.60 -3.63
C ILE A 103 -5.70 6.20 -3.64
N ASN A 104 -4.45 6.06 -4.11
CA ASN A 104 -3.74 4.78 -4.20
C ASN A 104 -3.74 4.05 -2.85
N ASP A 105 -3.20 4.69 -1.83
CA ASP A 105 -3.01 4.08 -0.51
C ASP A 105 -4.35 3.81 0.18
N SER A 106 -5.33 4.68 -0.03
CA SER A 106 -6.69 4.53 0.50
C SER A 106 -7.41 3.33 -0.12
N PHE A 107 -7.34 3.16 -1.44
CA PHE A 107 -7.88 2.01 -2.16
C PHE A 107 -7.18 0.72 -1.70
N CYS A 108 -5.84 0.67 -1.79
CA CYS A 108 -5.08 -0.52 -1.42
C CYS A 108 -5.34 -0.96 0.02
N ASN A 109 -5.51 -0.01 0.96
CA ASN A 109 -5.86 -0.34 2.35
C ASN A 109 -7.29 -0.89 2.49
N ALA A 110 -8.23 -0.45 1.65
CA ALA A 110 -9.61 -0.91 1.65
C ALA A 110 -9.79 -2.27 0.95
N PHE A 111 -8.93 -2.59 -0.02
CA PHE A 111 -9.00 -3.79 -0.87
C PHE A 111 -8.51 -5.06 -0.14
N LYS A 112 -9.17 -5.37 0.97
CA LYS A 112 -8.78 -6.45 1.91
C LYS A 112 -8.98 -7.85 1.35
N ILE A 113 -9.77 -8.01 0.29
CA ILE A 113 -9.96 -9.31 -0.38
C ILE A 113 -8.63 -9.86 -0.89
N ALA A 114 -7.71 -9.00 -1.35
CA ALA A 114 -6.37 -9.41 -1.75
C ALA A 114 -5.55 -10.04 -0.61
N GLY A 115 -5.81 -9.64 0.65
CA GLY A 115 -5.19 -10.29 1.81
C GLY A 115 -5.90 -11.55 2.27
N LYS A 116 -7.21 -11.67 1.99
CA LYS A 116 -8.00 -12.85 2.30
C LYS A 116 -7.68 -14.01 1.35
N HIS A 117 -7.51 -13.70 0.07
CA HIS A 117 -7.22 -14.63 -1.02
C HIS A 117 -5.83 -14.38 -1.64
N GLY A 118 -4.78 -14.30 -0.79
CA GLY A 118 -3.45 -13.81 -1.18
C GLY A 118 -2.83 -14.53 -2.38
N ASP A 119 -3.00 -15.84 -2.46
CA ASP A 119 -2.42 -16.63 -3.57
C ASP A 119 -3.12 -16.35 -4.91
N ASP A 120 -4.41 -16.00 -4.88
CA ASP A 120 -5.18 -15.72 -6.09
C ASP A 120 -4.82 -14.35 -6.70
N PHE A 121 -4.33 -13.39 -5.88
CA PHE A 121 -3.99 -12.05 -6.33
C PHE A 121 -2.49 -11.83 -6.61
N ILE A 122 -1.61 -12.75 -6.20
CA ILE A 122 -0.17 -12.50 -6.24
C ILE A 122 0.37 -12.27 -7.66
N ALA A 123 -0.23 -12.92 -8.67
CA ALA A 123 0.17 -12.77 -10.07
C ALA A 123 -0.23 -11.39 -10.64
N GLU A 124 -1.43 -10.92 -10.31
CA GLU A 124 -1.91 -9.58 -10.69
C GLU A 124 -1.08 -8.48 -10.01
N ILE A 125 -0.75 -8.67 -8.73
CA ILE A 125 0.11 -7.75 -7.99
C ILE A 125 1.52 -7.70 -8.61
N GLU A 126 2.08 -8.83 -9.00
CA GLU A 126 3.36 -8.88 -9.70
C GLU A 126 3.33 -8.10 -11.01
N LYS A 127 2.26 -8.23 -11.81
CA LYS A 127 2.08 -7.46 -13.05
C LYS A 127 2.05 -5.95 -12.75
N MET A 128 1.32 -5.53 -11.71
CA MET A 128 1.27 -4.13 -11.30
C MET A 128 2.64 -3.61 -10.87
N VAL A 129 3.39 -4.33 -10.03
CA VAL A 129 4.75 -3.94 -9.62
C VAL A 129 5.68 -3.79 -10.82
N LYS A 130 5.48 -4.59 -11.89
CA LYS A 130 6.25 -4.52 -13.14
C LYS A 130 5.78 -3.44 -14.12
N SER A 131 4.67 -2.77 -13.85
CA SER A 131 4.16 -1.70 -14.70
C SER A 131 5.16 -0.54 -14.80
N LYS A 132 5.14 0.16 -15.94
CA LYS A 132 5.91 1.39 -16.15
C LYS A 132 5.18 2.64 -15.66
N LYS A 133 3.89 2.53 -15.33
CA LYS A 133 3.10 3.62 -14.79
C LYS A 133 3.31 3.75 -13.29
N GLU A 134 3.54 4.95 -12.82
CA GLU A 134 3.91 5.24 -11.44
C GLU A 134 2.91 4.67 -10.43
N TYR A 135 1.64 5.00 -10.57
CA TYR A 135 0.63 4.61 -9.58
C TYR A 135 0.14 3.17 -9.72
N GLU A 136 0.25 2.55 -10.91
CA GLU A 136 0.04 1.10 -11.03
C GLU A 136 1.12 0.31 -10.28
N ALA A 137 2.40 0.68 -10.49
CA ALA A 137 3.51 0.05 -9.76
C ALA A 137 3.41 0.30 -8.25
N ARG A 138 3.05 1.54 -7.85
CA ARG A 138 2.78 1.86 -6.44
C ARG A 138 1.65 1.02 -5.88
N ALA A 139 0.53 0.84 -6.58
CA ALA A 139 -0.59 0.04 -6.11
C ALA A 139 -0.17 -1.40 -5.78
N GLY A 140 0.61 -2.04 -6.66
CA GLY A 140 1.17 -3.36 -6.39
C GLY A 140 2.01 -3.39 -5.11
N LEU A 141 2.91 -2.42 -4.93
CA LEU A 141 3.77 -2.32 -3.74
C LEU A 141 2.97 -2.06 -2.45
N ILE A 142 1.95 -1.20 -2.49
CA ILE A 142 1.11 -0.89 -1.33
C ILE A 142 0.15 -2.03 -0.97
N LEU A 143 -0.36 -2.79 -1.96
CA LEU A 143 -1.11 -4.02 -1.69
C LEU A 143 -0.24 -5.04 -0.95
N LEU A 144 1.01 -5.26 -1.39
CA LEU A 144 1.97 -6.12 -0.68
C LEU A 144 2.20 -5.63 0.76
N LEU A 145 2.42 -4.34 0.94
CA LEU A 145 2.65 -3.73 2.25
C LEU A 145 1.47 -3.94 3.20
N ASN A 146 0.24 -3.70 2.73
CA ASN A 146 -0.95 -3.75 3.58
C ASN A 146 -1.40 -5.18 3.91
N HIS A 147 -1.19 -6.14 2.98
CA HIS A 147 -1.88 -7.42 3.05
C HIS A 147 -0.96 -8.64 3.11
N TYR A 148 0.30 -8.53 2.70
CA TYR A 148 1.20 -9.68 2.54
C TYR A 148 2.38 -9.70 3.52
N VAL A 149 2.87 -8.53 3.97
CA VAL A 149 4.04 -8.45 4.86
C VAL A 149 3.84 -9.26 6.14
N LYS A 150 2.67 -9.16 6.78
CA LYS A 150 2.39 -9.76 8.11
C LYS A 150 1.68 -11.12 8.01
N VAL A 151 2.06 -11.94 7.06
CA VAL A 151 1.47 -13.28 6.85
C VAL A 151 2.53 -14.34 7.16
N ASP A 152 2.32 -15.14 8.21
CA ASP A 152 3.23 -16.21 8.59
C ASP A 152 3.20 -17.40 7.61
N MET A 153 4.05 -18.39 7.81
CA MET A 153 4.10 -19.60 6.96
C MET A 153 2.81 -20.39 6.96
N ALA A 154 1.98 -20.27 8.02
CA ALA A 154 0.66 -20.90 8.10
C ALA A 154 -0.45 -20.06 7.44
N GLY A 155 -0.13 -18.92 6.83
CA GLY A 155 -1.10 -18.02 6.20
C GLY A 155 -1.88 -17.14 7.20
N LYS A 156 -1.43 -17.04 8.45
CA LYS A 156 -2.06 -16.25 9.51
C LYS A 156 -1.25 -14.98 9.79
N LYS A 157 -1.93 -13.92 10.23
CA LYS A 157 -1.24 -12.72 10.72
C LYS A 157 -0.50 -13.04 12.01
N THR A 158 0.83 -12.85 12.00
CA THR A 158 1.69 -13.13 13.16
C THR A 158 1.86 -11.92 14.07
N VAL A 159 1.97 -12.15 15.39
CA VAL A 159 2.15 -11.12 16.43
C VAL A 159 3.11 -11.60 17.53
N ARG A 160 3.98 -12.59 17.30
CA ARG A 160 4.85 -13.14 18.33
C ARG A 160 6.11 -12.29 18.49
N LYS A 161 6.51 -12.07 19.76
CA LYS A 161 7.84 -11.51 20.08
C LYS A 161 8.88 -12.62 20.02
N LYS A 162 9.99 -12.37 19.35
CA LYS A 162 11.15 -13.25 19.30
C LYS A 162 12.43 -12.42 19.30
N THR A 163 13.57 -13.03 19.63
CA THR A 163 14.89 -12.42 19.49
C THR A 163 15.49 -12.78 18.14
N VAL A 164 16.21 -11.83 17.54
CA VAL A 164 16.93 -12.03 16.27
C VAL A 164 18.28 -11.34 16.33
N GLU A 165 19.28 -11.94 15.73
CA GLU A 165 20.62 -11.38 15.58
C GLU A 165 20.76 -10.63 14.26
N ILE A 166 21.16 -9.35 14.34
CA ILE A 166 21.41 -8.46 13.20
C ILE A 166 22.67 -7.68 13.52
N CYS A 167 23.69 -7.72 12.69
CA CYS A 167 24.98 -7.08 12.95
C CYS A 167 25.57 -7.50 14.30
N ASP A 168 25.52 -8.77 14.67
CA ASP A 168 25.95 -9.29 15.99
C ASP A 168 25.21 -8.68 17.19
N ILE A 169 24.07 -8.03 16.95
CA ILE A 169 23.20 -7.43 17.96
C ILE A 169 21.96 -8.28 18.13
N THR A 170 21.69 -8.76 19.34
CA THR A 170 20.46 -9.48 19.66
C THR A 170 19.33 -8.49 19.91
N CYS A 171 18.26 -8.58 19.13
CA CYS A 171 17.10 -7.69 19.21
C CYS A 171 15.81 -8.45 19.45
N GLU A 172 14.88 -7.84 20.20
CA GLU A 172 13.51 -8.35 20.32
C GLU A 172 12.64 -7.83 19.17
N TYR A 173 11.96 -8.74 18.49
CA TYR A 173 11.04 -8.40 17.42
C TYR A 173 9.66 -9.03 17.61
N LYS A 174 8.63 -8.32 17.10
CA LYS A 174 7.28 -8.88 16.98
C LYS A 174 7.16 -9.52 15.59
N GLY A 175 7.12 -10.85 15.52
CA GLY A 175 6.95 -11.55 14.26
C GLY A 175 7.65 -12.90 14.22
N ASP A 176 7.55 -13.59 13.09
CA ASP A 176 8.34 -14.78 12.85
C ASP A 176 9.75 -14.37 12.37
N ILE A 177 10.78 -15.02 12.92
CA ILE A 177 12.14 -14.48 12.91
C ILE A 177 12.78 -14.54 11.53
N GLU A 178 12.48 -15.58 10.76
CA GLU A 178 13.23 -15.82 9.52
C GLU A 178 12.53 -15.26 8.30
N LYS A 179 11.30 -15.68 8.04
CA LYS A 179 10.47 -15.22 6.95
C LYS A 179 9.01 -15.65 7.08
N GLY A 180 8.09 -14.88 6.49
CA GLY A 180 6.71 -15.24 6.30
C GLY A 180 6.47 -15.86 4.93
N ARG A 181 5.21 -16.27 4.69
CA ARG A 181 4.79 -16.96 3.46
C ARG A 181 5.18 -16.24 2.17
N TYR A 182 5.10 -14.92 2.17
CA TYR A 182 5.35 -14.10 0.97
C TYR A 182 6.67 -13.33 1.00
N THR A 183 7.50 -13.49 2.03
CA THR A 183 8.74 -12.70 2.20
C THR A 183 9.66 -12.79 0.99
N ASP A 184 9.95 -14.00 0.50
CA ASP A 184 10.84 -14.20 -0.65
C ASP A 184 10.26 -13.60 -1.93
N LYS A 185 8.94 -13.72 -2.14
CA LYS A 185 8.24 -13.11 -3.29
C LYS A 185 8.27 -11.58 -3.21
N ILE A 186 8.03 -11.01 -2.03
CA ILE A 186 8.08 -9.56 -1.83
C ILE A 186 9.48 -9.04 -2.15
N LEU A 187 10.54 -9.68 -1.63
CA LEU A 187 11.91 -9.31 -1.92
C LEU A 187 12.23 -9.43 -3.40
N GLN A 188 11.79 -10.51 -4.06
CA GLN A 188 11.95 -10.69 -5.51
C GLN A 188 11.24 -9.59 -6.30
N PHE A 189 10.05 -9.14 -5.88
CA PHE A 189 9.26 -8.13 -6.59
C PHE A 189 9.84 -6.73 -6.42
N VAL A 190 10.39 -6.40 -5.24
CA VAL A 190 11.02 -5.09 -5.00
C VAL A 190 12.44 -4.99 -5.54
N ASP A 191 13.10 -6.12 -5.81
CA ASP A 191 14.47 -6.16 -6.32
C ASP A 191 14.54 -5.83 -7.83
N ARG A 192 14.23 -4.56 -8.14
CA ARG A 192 14.24 -4.04 -9.51
C ARG A 192 14.45 -2.52 -9.53
N ASP A 193 14.86 -2.02 -10.69
CA ASP A 193 15.02 -0.58 -10.93
C ASP A 193 13.65 0.09 -11.12
N PHE A 194 13.28 1.00 -10.18
CA PHE A 194 12.10 1.87 -10.23
C PHE A 194 12.43 3.31 -10.67
N SER A 195 13.64 3.61 -11.09
CA SER A 195 14.06 4.99 -11.41
C SER A 195 13.17 5.66 -12.47
N LYS A 196 12.63 4.84 -13.41
CA LYS A 196 11.75 5.31 -14.48
C LYS A 196 10.25 5.35 -14.09
N ASN A 197 9.89 4.83 -12.92
CA ASN A 197 8.50 4.82 -12.45
C ASN A 197 8.09 6.11 -11.75
N GLY A 198 9.05 6.89 -11.23
CA GLY A 198 8.78 8.12 -10.49
C GLY A 198 8.94 8.00 -8.98
N TYR A 199 8.86 9.18 -8.34
CA TYR A 199 9.14 9.36 -6.91
C TYR A 199 8.24 8.53 -6.01
N TYR A 200 6.94 8.47 -6.29
CA TYR A 200 5.97 7.81 -5.42
C TYR A 200 6.08 6.28 -5.46
N THR A 201 6.51 5.71 -6.57
CA THR A 201 6.85 4.26 -6.66
C THR A 201 8.10 3.95 -5.84
N GLN A 202 9.18 4.73 -5.99
CA GLN A 202 10.41 4.55 -5.22
C GLN A 202 10.17 4.68 -3.71
N MET A 203 9.30 5.62 -3.30
CA MET A 203 8.88 5.76 -1.89
C MET A 203 8.14 4.53 -1.39
N ALA A 204 7.25 3.94 -2.19
CA ALA A 204 6.51 2.75 -1.82
C ALA A 204 7.43 1.53 -1.70
N ALA A 205 8.39 1.36 -2.61
CA ALA A 205 9.39 0.28 -2.54
C ALA A 205 10.22 0.38 -1.25
N GLY A 206 10.72 1.57 -0.93
CA GLY A 206 11.44 1.81 0.31
C GLY A 206 10.60 1.56 1.56
N TRP A 207 9.33 1.96 1.54
CA TRP A 207 8.43 1.72 2.65
C TRP A 207 8.10 0.24 2.83
N LEU A 208 7.82 -0.47 1.74
CA LEU A 208 7.55 -1.92 1.78
C LEU A 208 8.74 -2.70 2.38
N ILE A 209 9.97 -2.40 1.96
CA ILE A 209 11.19 -3.03 2.51
C ILE A 209 11.32 -2.71 4.00
N ALA A 210 11.04 -1.48 4.43
CA ALA A 210 11.12 -1.09 5.83
C ALA A 210 10.07 -1.80 6.70
N GLU A 211 8.82 -1.94 6.23
CA GLU A 211 7.79 -2.71 6.94
C GLU A 211 8.12 -4.21 6.99
N LEU A 212 8.70 -4.73 5.90
CA LEU A 212 9.18 -6.10 5.86
C LEU A 212 10.33 -6.31 6.85
N PHE A 213 11.26 -5.35 6.98
CA PHE A 213 12.32 -5.39 7.99
C PHE A 213 11.77 -5.40 9.42
N VAL A 214 10.77 -4.57 9.70
CA VAL A 214 10.11 -4.55 11.03
C VAL A 214 9.50 -5.91 11.37
N THR A 215 9.07 -6.67 10.37
CA THR A 215 8.40 -7.96 10.57
C THR A 215 9.38 -9.15 10.49
N TYR A 216 10.32 -9.13 9.53
CA TYR A 216 11.28 -10.21 9.24
C TYR A 216 12.70 -9.63 9.05
N PRO A 217 13.31 -9.12 10.13
CA PRO A 217 14.53 -8.32 10.05
C PRO A 217 15.71 -9.09 9.45
N LYS A 218 15.87 -10.37 9.76
CA LYS A 218 17.00 -11.17 9.25
C LYS A 218 16.93 -11.38 7.72
N ALA A 219 15.75 -11.67 7.21
CA ALA A 219 15.57 -11.84 5.76
C ALA A 219 15.91 -10.55 4.99
N VAL A 220 15.43 -9.41 5.50
CA VAL A 220 15.69 -8.10 4.86
C VAL A 220 17.13 -7.65 5.09
N TRP A 221 17.74 -7.93 6.24
CA TRP A 221 19.16 -7.66 6.48
C TRP A 221 20.03 -8.40 5.44
N ASN A 222 19.80 -9.70 5.28
CA ASN A 222 20.52 -10.50 4.28
C ASN A 222 20.33 -9.96 2.86
N TYR A 223 19.12 -9.51 2.52
CA TYR A 223 18.83 -8.87 1.22
C TYR A 223 19.62 -7.56 1.06
N LEU A 224 19.55 -6.64 2.03
CA LEU A 224 20.19 -5.33 1.92
C LEU A 224 21.74 -5.39 1.93
N THR A 225 22.33 -6.44 2.49
CA THR A 225 23.80 -6.60 2.58
C THR A 225 24.43 -7.30 1.38
N ASP A 226 23.65 -8.01 0.56
CA ASP A 226 24.14 -8.69 -0.67
C ASP A 226 24.21 -7.71 -1.87
N LYS A 227 24.92 -6.59 -1.69
CA LYS A 227 24.94 -5.45 -2.64
C LYS A 227 25.31 -5.85 -4.09
N GLU A 228 26.11 -6.90 -4.26
CA GLU A 228 26.56 -7.34 -5.60
C GLU A 228 25.42 -7.94 -6.44
N LYS A 229 24.37 -8.45 -5.80
CA LYS A 229 23.23 -9.10 -6.47
C LYS A 229 21.99 -8.21 -6.59
N LEU A 230 21.97 -7.07 -5.89
CA LEU A 230 20.81 -6.18 -5.88
C LEU A 230 20.56 -5.53 -7.24
N LYS A 231 19.27 -5.51 -7.64
CA LYS A 231 18.79 -4.82 -8.84
C LYS A 231 17.96 -3.58 -8.52
N ILE A 232 17.66 -3.37 -7.25
CA ILE A 232 16.93 -2.19 -6.80
C ILE A 232 17.75 -0.92 -7.08
N ASP A 233 17.09 0.14 -7.54
CA ASP A 233 17.77 1.42 -7.76
C ASP A 233 18.23 2.07 -6.45
N ASP A 234 19.26 2.89 -6.55
CA ASP A 234 19.94 3.56 -5.44
C ASP A 234 19.00 4.43 -4.59
N VAL A 235 18.03 5.09 -5.23
CA VAL A 235 17.07 5.97 -4.54
C VAL A 235 16.10 5.13 -3.69
N SER A 236 15.54 4.08 -4.26
CA SER A 236 14.66 3.14 -3.55
C SER A 236 15.39 2.46 -2.39
N TYR A 237 16.64 2.02 -2.62
CA TYR A 237 17.49 1.43 -1.59
C TYR A 237 17.74 2.39 -0.41
N LYS A 238 18.20 3.61 -0.70
CA LYS A 238 18.44 4.63 0.33
C LYS A 238 17.17 5.01 1.09
N LYS A 239 16.02 5.05 0.39
CA LYS A 239 14.71 5.25 1.04
C LYS A 239 14.35 4.10 1.98
N ALA A 240 14.64 2.84 1.62
CA ALA A 240 14.40 1.69 2.49
C ALA A 240 15.21 1.79 3.79
N VAL A 241 16.52 2.01 3.67
CA VAL A 241 17.42 2.18 4.84
C VAL A 241 16.95 3.34 5.73
N ARG A 242 16.67 4.50 5.13
CA ARG A 242 16.18 5.67 5.86
C ARG A 242 14.86 5.37 6.61
N LYS A 243 13.91 4.72 5.95
CA LYS A 243 12.62 4.36 6.55
C LYS A 243 12.75 3.33 7.68
N ILE A 244 13.69 2.41 7.59
CA ILE A 244 14.02 1.50 8.70
C ILE A 244 14.54 2.30 9.91
N CYS A 245 15.44 3.26 9.69
CA CYS A 245 15.96 4.12 10.74
C CYS A 245 14.89 5.05 11.37
N GLU A 246 13.90 5.49 10.59
CA GLU A 246 12.74 6.28 11.06
C GLU A 246 11.75 5.46 11.88
N SER A 247 11.71 4.13 11.70
CA SER A 247 10.81 3.24 12.45
C SER A 247 11.12 3.24 13.96
N LYS A 248 10.09 3.07 14.78
CA LYS A 248 10.23 2.97 16.25
C LYS A 248 10.63 1.57 16.73
N THR A 249 10.58 0.57 15.87
CA THR A 249 10.77 -0.85 16.26
C THR A 249 12.23 -1.26 16.40
N PRO A 250 13.15 -0.94 15.45
CA PRO A 250 14.57 -1.28 15.62
C PRO A 250 15.21 -0.50 16.77
N SER A 251 16.10 -1.16 17.54
CA SER A 251 16.90 -0.50 18.58
C SER A 251 17.85 0.54 17.98
N LYS A 252 18.43 1.39 18.84
CA LYS A 252 19.36 2.44 18.39
C LYS A 252 20.60 1.83 17.72
N GLU A 253 21.14 0.78 18.31
CA GLU A 253 22.32 0.06 17.83
C GLU A 253 22.06 -0.55 16.44
N VAL A 254 20.89 -1.18 16.25
CA VAL A 254 20.50 -1.72 14.94
C VAL A 254 20.36 -0.62 13.90
N LYS A 255 19.79 0.54 14.25
CA LYS A 255 19.70 1.69 13.35
C LYS A 255 21.06 2.25 12.95
N GLU A 256 22.00 2.33 13.90
CA GLU A 256 23.38 2.75 13.63
C GLU A 256 24.05 1.80 12.65
N CYS A 257 23.93 0.48 12.86
CA CYS A 257 24.44 -0.52 11.94
C CYS A 257 23.82 -0.43 10.54
N ILE A 258 22.49 -0.29 10.44
CA ILE A 258 21.80 -0.19 9.17
C ILE A 258 22.14 1.11 8.42
N SER A 259 22.35 2.22 9.14
CA SER A 259 22.70 3.51 8.53
C SER A 259 24.00 3.46 7.72
N ILE A 260 24.94 2.59 8.07
CA ILE A 260 26.20 2.37 7.35
C ILE A 260 25.98 1.85 5.94
N LEU A 261 24.85 1.18 5.68
CA LEU A 261 24.52 0.67 4.34
C LEU A 261 24.26 1.79 3.32
N CYS A 262 24.05 3.03 3.76
CA CYS A 262 23.87 4.21 2.92
C CYS A 262 25.17 5.00 2.67
N CYS A 263 26.26 4.63 3.36
CA CYS A 263 27.59 5.16 3.12
C CYS A 263 28.30 4.37 2.05
#